data_42817308d3fd858ce30086454c3a3fdc
#
_entry.id   42817308d3fd858ce30086454c3a3fdc
#
_cell.length_a   1.000
_cell.length_b   1.000
_cell.length_c   1.000
_cell.angle_alpha   90.00
_cell.angle_beta   90.00
_cell.angle_gamma   90.00
#
_symmetry.space_group_name_H-M   'P 1'
#
loop_
_entity.id
_entity.type
_entity.pdbx_description
1 polymer ?
#
loop_
_entity_poly.entity_id
_entity_poly.type
_entity_poly.pdbx_seq_one_letter_code
_entity_poly.pdbx_strand_id
1 'polypeptide(L)'
;MTSMNIRAVKLMLLALLCSTDVIGQGTSMQLQLESLSGPTPMSWMTQRFLIHKDYSATRLGFGLETQSAIFGDYGGFYVFGLHGIAEKTWGNFAVSTGVTLATGGGAGAPDGDGLMYRVEATAKYAIGSRHALGISLSKLDFPSGDISSLHPGLQWSYRMPYKWQSTGVFDLFYTSISIVTGVLFLDDKDASRIITNGQSLYTGVRFSQPVLPVLDLDLQLGASAVGSTDGFMDYKAGVTWIPVSRWLEPYFRVAIGSGGGGSMNTAGGLALCTGLGLRMNDRFEIGFNHWNALETQMSAPLVSLSARFPVTSSFGFIHAGKSIEPKENLKSKTIVLISGSRVNVAQGTDRNGLEYEPMGALFLGGKIPVNPSFWLSGETLWAATGGYGAYAEGMFGVYHDTWNLKSVVLGWNGSVIAAGGGGIDVGNGAAIAAGIHLSTLINKGLKISAIARYKYFGLDAYNPLVIGIQLEPSFQVYYK
;
A
#
# COMPACT_ATOMS: atom_id res chain seq x y z
N MET A 1 20.10 20.98 11.52
CA MET A 1 18.64 21.16 11.29
C MET A 1 18.44 21.94 10.01
N THR A 2 18.43 21.24 8.88
CA THR A 2 18.13 21.83 7.57
C THR A 2 16.61 21.98 7.48
N SER A 3 16.13 23.20 7.38
CA SER A 3 14.73 23.55 7.21
C SER A 3 14.20 22.79 5.96
N MET A 4 13.55 21.66 6.19
CA MET A 4 12.78 20.96 5.19
C MET A 4 11.93 21.99 4.45
N ASN A 5 12.06 22.02 3.15
CA ASN A 5 11.44 23.04 2.32
C ASN A 5 9.90 22.87 2.35
N ILE A 6 9.29 23.37 3.43
CA ILE A 6 7.83 23.38 3.71
C ILE A 6 7.05 23.87 2.48
N ARG A 7 7.71 24.61 1.57
CA ARG A 7 7.16 25.04 0.28
C ARG A 7 6.90 23.88 -0.66
N ALA A 8 7.77 22.84 -0.69
CA ALA A 8 7.56 21.67 -1.57
C ALA A 8 6.39 20.81 -1.10
N VAL A 9 6.28 20.58 0.22
CA VAL A 9 5.14 19.87 0.83
C VAL A 9 3.84 20.67 0.64
N LYS A 10 3.89 22.00 0.80
CA LYS A 10 2.73 22.87 0.55
C LYS A 10 2.33 22.87 -0.93
N LEU A 11 3.28 22.92 -1.86
CA LEU A 11 3.01 22.82 -3.30
C LEU A 11 2.41 21.47 -3.69
N MET A 12 2.87 20.38 -3.09
CA MET A 12 2.33 19.04 -3.35
C MET A 12 0.93 18.85 -2.73
N LEU A 13 0.70 19.39 -1.53
CA LEU A 13 -0.63 19.45 -0.93
C LEU A 13 -1.56 20.39 -1.72
N LEU A 14 -1.07 21.51 -2.23
CA LEU A 14 -1.83 22.41 -3.09
C LEU A 14 -2.16 21.75 -4.43
N ALA A 15 -1.21 20.99 -5.03
CA ALA A 15 -1.45 20.21 -6.24
C ALA A 15 -2.49 19.11 -6.01
N LEU A 16 -2.47 18.45 -4.84
CA LEU A 16 -3.50 17.50 -4.40
C LEU A 16 -4.87 18.18 -4.20
N LEU A 17 -4.89 19.36 -3.60
CA LEU A 17 -6.13 20.14 -3.38
C LEU A 17 -6.68 20.75 -4.68
N CYS A 18 -5.81 21.17 -5.61
CA CYS A 18 -6.21 21.64 -6.93
C CYS A 18 -6.60 20.50 -7.89
N SER A 19 -6.29 19.25 -7.55
CA SER A 19 -6.58 18.09 -8.39
C SER A 19 -8.05 17.63 -8.36
N THR A 20 -8.94 18.36 -7.69
CA THR A 20 -10.38 18.05 -7.73
C THR A 20 -10.99 18.15 -9.14
N ASP A 21 -10.28 18.81 -10.09
CA ASP A 21 -10.63 18.83 -11.52
C ASP A 21 -9.83 17.81 -12.37
N VAL A 22 -8.94 17.01 -11.77
CA VAL A 22 -8.17 15.97 -12.47
C VAL A 22 -9.02 14.72 -12.64
N ILE A 23 -10.02 14.79 -13.49
CA ILE A 23 -10.68 13.58 -14.00
C ILE A 23 -9.68 12.93 -14.96
N GLY A 24 -9.07 11.82 -14.54
CA GLY A 24 -8.11 11.10 -15.36
C GLY A 24 -8.75 10.55 -16.64
N GLN A 25 -8.01 10.54 -17.74
CA GLN A 25 -8.46 9.99 -19.03
C GLN A 25 -7.97 8.55 -19.26
N GLY A 26 -7.13 8.04 -18.35
CA GLY A 26 -6.60 6.69 -18.42
C GLY A 26 -5.87 6.28 -17.16
N THR A 27 -5.55 5.00 -17.09
CA THR A 27 -4.78 4.41 -16.00
C THR A 27 -3.60 3.62 -16.54
N SER A 28 -2.52 3.55 -15.79
CA SER A 28 -1.39 2.68 -16.13
C SER A 28 -0.79 2.01 -14.90
N MET A 29 -0.23 0.84 -15.11
CA MET A 29 0.71 0.18 -14.22
C MET A 29 2.13 0.35 -14.74
N GLN A 30 3.09 0.53 -13.85
CA GLN A 30 4.51 0.56 -14.19
C GLN A 30 5.25 -0.37 -13.24
N LEU A 31 6.17 -1.13 -13.79
CA LEU A 31 7.14 -1.93 -13.06
C LEU A 31 8.52 -1.44 -13.45
N GLN A 32 9.37 -1.18 -12.46
CA GLN A 32 10.73 -0.68 -12.69
C GLN A 32 11.71 -1.49 -11.84
N LEU A 33 12.79 -1.92 -12.45
CA LEU A 33 13.90 -2.57 -11.78
C LEU A 33 15.06 -1.59 -11.73
N GLU A 34 15.59 -1.38 -10.54
CA GLU A 34 16.60 -0.37 -10.26
C GLU A 34 17.76 -1.02 -9.48
N SER A 35 18.97 -0.57 -9.74
CA SER A 35 20.14 -0.99 -8.98
C SER A 35 20.77 0.23 -8.33
N LEU A 36 20.61 0.35 -7.03
CA LEU A 36 21.15 1.45 -6.24
C LEU A 36 22.63 1.22 -6.02
N SER A 37 23.42 2.25 -6.27
CA SER A 37 24.86 2.30 -5.99
C SER A 37 25.10 3.18 -4.77
N GLY A 38 26.16 2.89 -4.01
CA GLY A 38 26.53 3.66 -2.83
C GLY A 38 27.01 2.77 -1.69
N PRO A 39 27.02 3.29 -0.45
CA PRO A 39 27.44 2.53 0.73
C PRO A 39 26.56 1.30 1.03
N THR A 40 25.32 1.32 0.53
CA THR A 40 24.32 0.27 0.72
C THR A 40 23.81 -0.23 -0.63
N PRO A 41 24.60 -1.03 -1.36
CA PRO A 41 24.20 -1.52 -2.68
C PRO A 41 23.01 -2.47 -2.52
N MET A 42 21.93 -2.19 -3.26
CA MET A 42 20.75 -3.05 -3.31
C MET A 42 20.05 -2.88 -4.65
N SER A 43 19.30 -3.89 -5.07
CA SER A 43 18.40 -3.76 -6.22
C SER A 43 16.97 -3.67 -5.74
N TRP A 44 16.21 -2.81 -6.39
CA TRP A 44 14.82 -2.53 -6.05
C TRP A 44 13.89 -2.91 -7.18
N MET A 45 12.70 -3.29 -6.79
CA MET A 45 11.54 -3.35 -7.66
C MET A 45 10.56 -2.24 -7.25
N THR A 46 10.31 -1.32 -8.18
CA THR A 46 9.34 -0.24 -8.01
C THR A 46 8.08 -0.59 -8.79
N GLN A 47 6.94 -0.48 -8.13
CA GLN A 47 5.62 -0.65 -8.74
C GLN A 47 4.83 0.63 -8.61
N ARG A 48 4.12 1.03 -9.67
CA ARG A 48 3.27 2.22 -9.69
C ARG A 48 1.91 1.91 -10.28
N PHE A 49 0.92 2.51 -9.68
CA PHE A 49 -0.42 2.60 -10.24
C PHE A 49 -0.74 4.08 -10.42
N LEU A 50 -0.95 4.51 -11.66
CA LEU A 50 -1.10 5.92 -12.02
C LEU A 50 -2.42 6.17 -12.73
N ILE A 51 -3.04 7.30 -12.39
CA ILE A 51 -4.16 7.90 -13.11
C ILE A 51 -3.61 9.05 -13.94
N HIS A 52 -3.97 9.14 -15.22
CA HIS A 52 -3.45 10.11 -16.15
C HIS A 52 -4.52 11.04 -16.71
N LYS A 53 -4.13 12.27 -16.97
CA LYS A 53 -4.89 13.25 -17.73
C LYS A 53 -4.04 13.78 -18.87
N ASP A 54 -4.59 13.75 -20.10
CA ASP A 54 -3.92 14.26 -21.27
C ASP A 54 -4.25 15.75 -21.46
N TYR A 55 -3.20 16.56 -21.65
CA TYR A 55 -3.27 17.98 -21.96
C TYR A 55 -2.50 18.21 -23.28
N SER A 56 -3.20 18.21 -24.41
CA SER A 56 -2.55 18.31 -25.73
C SER A 56 -1.46 17.23 -25.90
N ALA A 57 -0.20 17.65 -26.06
CA ALA A 57 0.95 16.75 -26.21
C ALA A 57 1.57 16.29 -24.87
N THR A 58 1.10 16.81 -23.75
CA THR A 58 1.64 16.49 -22.42
C THR A 58 0.60 15.70 -21.62
N ARG A 59 1.02 14.60 -21.02
CA ARG A 59 0.24 13.80 -20.09
C ARG A 59 0.74 14.06 -18.69
N LEU A 60 -0.16 14.40 -17.78
CA LEU A 60 0.13 14.43 -16.35
C LEU A 60 -0.44 13.16 -15.71
N GLY A 61 0.30 12.56 -14.81
CA GLY A 61 -0.13 11.39 -14.04
C GLY A 61 0.14 11.58 -12.57
N PHE A 62 -0.69 10.92 -11.76
CA PHE A 62 -0.54 10.88 -10.31
C PHE A 62 -0.99 9.53 -9.80
N GLY A 63 -0.34 9.01 -8.75
CA GLY A 63 -0.75 7.75 -8.16
C GLY A 63 0.12 7.26 -7.02
N LEU A 64 -0.02 5.97 -6.78
CA LEU A 64 0.68 5.26 -5.72
C LEU A 64 1.95 4.62 -6.26
N GLU A 65 2.98 4.63 -5.45
CA GLU A 65 4.24 3.94 -5.68
C GLU A 65 4.62 3.10 -4.49
N THR A 66 5.07 1.87 -4.76
CA THR A 66 5.69 0.99 -3.77
C THR A 66 7.05 0.56 -4.28
N GLN A 67 8.01 0.45 -3.39
CA GLN A 67 9.35 -0.03 -3.68
C GLN A 67 9.72 -1.12 -2.68
N SER A 68 10.48 -2.10 -3.12
CA SER A 68 11.03 -3.13 -2.25
C SER A 68 12.41 -3.56 -2.71
N ALA A 69 13.26 -3.89 -1.77
CA ALA A 69 14.49 -4.60 -2.05
C ALA A 69 14.17 -5.99 -2.63
N ILE A 70 14.93 -6.39 -3.65
CA ILE A 70 14.84 -7.73 -4.28
C ILE A 70 16.18 -8.45 -4.30
N PHE A 71 17.32 -7.74 -4.27
CA PHE A 71 18.67 -8.30 -4.16
C PHE A 71 19.51 -7.45 -3.21
N GLY A 72 20.47 -8.06 -2.55
CA GLY A 72 21.35 -7.48 -1.55
C GLY A 72 21.00 -7.98 -0.14
N ASP A 73 21.39 -7.23 0.89
CA ASP A 73 21.27 -7.67 2.30
C ASP A 73 20.05 -7.07 3.03
N TYR A 74 19.19 -6.35 2.30
CA TYR A 74 18.08 -5.58 2.88
C TYR A 74 16.71 -6.14 2.52
N GLY A 75 16.56 -7.46 2.53
CA GLY A 75 15.26 -8.13 2.35
C GLY A 75 14.28 -7.72 3.45
N GLY A 76 13.10 -7.21 3.04
CA GLY A 76 12.14 -6.59 3.96
C GLY A 76 12.25 -5.07 4.05
N PHE A 77 13.08 -4.46 3.22
CA PHE A 77 13.06 -3.02 3.01
C PHE A 77 11.91 -2.64 2.07
N TYR A 78 10.99 -1.85 2.55
CA TYR A 78 9.81 -1.41 1.81
C TYR A 78 9.61 0.09 1.92
N VAL A 79 9.21 0.69 0.81
CA VAL A 79 8.83 2.11 0.74
C VAL A 79 7.48 2.23 0.06
N PHE A 80 6.63 3.08 0.59
CA PHE A 80 5.32 3.40 0.03
C PHE A 80 5.15 4.91 -0.08
N GLY A 81 4.62 5.38 -1.21
CA GLY A 81 4.46 6.80 -1.43
C GLY A 81 3.53 7.21 -2.56
N LEU A 82 3.57 8.49 -2.81
CA LEU A 82 2.84 9.17 -3.86
C LEU A 82 3.81 9.56 -4.98
N HIS A 83 3.41 9.29 -6.22
CA HIS A 83 4.19 9.59 -7.41
C HIS A 83 3.43 10.52 -8.34
N GLY A 84 4.08 11.59 -8.78
CA GLY A 84 3.60 12.49 -9.80
C GLY A 84 4.48 12.41 -11.03
N ILE A 85 3.91 12.41 -12.24
CA ILE A 85 4.64 12.31 -13.49
C ILE A 85 4.11 13.30 -14.53
N ALA A 86 5.01 13.89 -15.29
CA ALA A 86 4.72 14.62 -16.51
C ALA A 86 5.40 13.92 -17.69
N GLU A 87 4.62 13.54 -18.71
CA GLU A 87 5.09 12.78 -19.86
C GLU A 87 4.76 13.52 -21.17
N LYS A 88 5.70 13.61 -22.08
CA LYS A 88 5.51 14.11 -23.44
C LYS A 88 5.80 13.02 -24.45
N THR A 89 4.90 12.85 -25.42
CA THR A 89 4.95 11.76 -26.41
C THR A 89 5.18 12.31 -27.83
N TRP A 90 6.03 11.62 -28.61
CA TRP A 90 6.31 11.87 -30.02
C TRP A 90 6.30 10.54 -30.78
N GLY A 91 5.21 10.26 -31.48
CA GLY A 91 5.01 8.95 -32.12
C GLY A 91 5.08 7.81 -31.10
N ASN A 92 6.02 6.89 -31.29
CA ASN A 92 6.25 5.77 -30.37
C ASN A 92 7.20 6.10 -29.21
N PHE A 93 7.83 7.28 -29.22
CA PHE A 93 8.72 7.70 -28.14
C PHE A 93 7.99 8.58 -27.13
N ALA A 94 8.34 8.43 -25.88
CA ALA A 94 7.91 9.31 -24.81
C ALA A 94 9.08 9.60 -23.86
N VAL A 95 9.11 10.83 -23.35
CA VAL A 95 9.99 11.23 -22.26
C VAL A 95 9.14 11.71 -21.11
N SER A 96 9.47 11.29 -19.91
CA SER A 96 8.78 11.70 -18.70
C SER A 96 9.74 12.13 -17.62
N THR A 97 9.26 13.03 -16.76
CA THR A 97 9.90 13.36 -15.48
C THR A 97 8.91 13.05 -14.36
N GLY A 98 9.42 12.52 -13.26
CA GLY A 98 8.61 12.12 -12.13
C GLY A 98 9.20 12.57 -10.79
N VAL A 99 8.33 12.74 -9.82
CA VAL A 99 8.68 13.04 -8.42
C VAL A 99 7.91 12.10 -7.51
N THR A 100 8.61 11.48 -6.55
CA THR A 100 8.03 10.65 -5.52
C THR A 100 8.31 11.26 -4.15
N LEU A 101 7.28 11.27 -3.30
CA LEU A 101 7.41 11.47 -1.87
C LEU A 101 6.88 10.20 -1.19
N ALA A 102 7.72 9.57 -0.40
CA ALA A 102 7.42 8.27 0.17
C ALA A 102 7.96 8.14 1.59
N THR A 103 7.55 7.09 2.25
CA THR A 103 8.03 6.71 3.57
C THR A 103 8.16 5.20 3.66
N GLY A 104 9.10 4.73 4.44
CA GLY A 104 9.34 3.31 4.62
C GLY A 104 10.72 3.05 5.18
N GLY A 105 11.14 1.81 5.10
CA GLY A 105 12.41 1.37 5.62
C GLY A 105 12.43 -0.13 5.88
N GLY A 106 13.39 -0.60 6.64
CA GLY A 106 13.45 -1.98 7.12
C GLY A 106 14.78 -2.67 6.92
N ALA A 107 14.82 -3.90 7.37
CA ALA A 107 15.98 -4.79 7.24
C ALA A 107 17.30 -4.20 7.80
N GLY A 108 17.22 -3.27 8.75
CA GLY A 108 18.42 -2.60 9.28
C GLY A 108 19.12 -1.68 8.28
N ALA A 109 18.46 -1.30 7.20
CA ALA A 109 19.00 -0.33 6.25
C ALA A 109 19.15 1.05 6.92
N PRO A 110 20.15 1.85 6.55
CA PRO A 110 20.38 3.17 7.13
C PRO A 110 19.43 4.22 6.50
N ASP A 111 18.13 4.02 6.67
CA ASP A 111 17.03 4.82 6.14
C ASP A 111 16.62 6.00 7.04
N GLY A 112 17.24 6.12 8.22
CA GLY A 112 16.99 7.17 9.18
C GLY A 112 15.53 7.15 9.66
N ASP A 113 14.82 8.27 9.45
CA ASP A 113 13.40 8.40 9.83
C ASP A 113 12.43 7.70 8.85
N GLY A 114 12.95 7.17 7.74
CA GLY A 114 12.17 6.51 6.71
C GLY A 114 11.55 7.44 5.66
N LEU A 115 11.65 8.76 5.79
CA LEU A 115 11.17 9.68 4.76
C LEU A 115 12.09 9.65 3.55
N MET A 116 11.52 9.46 2.35
CA MET A 116 12.24 9.40 1.08
C MET A 116 11.66 10.37 0.07
N TYR A 117 12.53 10.98 -0.72
CA TYR A 117 12.12 11.63 -1.96
C TYR A 117 12.94 11.11 -3.14
N ARG A 118 12.30 11.08 -4.31
CA ARG A 118 12.93 10.68 -5.56
C ARG A 118 12.52 11.61 -6.68
N VAL A 119 13.47 11.92 -7.56
CA VAL A 119 13.25 12.58 -8.84
C VAL A 119 13.77 11.66 -9.93
N GLU A 120 13.01 11.51 -11.01
CA GLU A 120 13.42 10.66 -12.12
C GLU A 120 13.17 11.30 -13.48
N ALA A 121 13.94 10.86 -14.45
CA ALA A 121 13.71 11.06 -15.88
C ALA A 121 13.67 9.70 -16.56
N THR A 122 12.70 9.49 -17.45
CA THR A 122 12.52 8.20 -18.15
C THR A 122 12.31 8.45 -19.64
N ALA A 123 13.03 7.70 -20.48
CA ALA A 123 12.79 7.61 -21.92
C ALA A 123 12.13 6.25 -22.22
N LYS A 124 11.01 6.26 -22.96
CA LYS A 124 10.19 5.07 -23.23
C LYS A 124 9.94 4.90 -24.72
N TYR A 125 9.84 3.64 -25.13
CA TYR A 125 9.40 3.25 -26.47
C TYR A 125 8.15 2.38 -26.37
N ALA A 126 7.08 2.77 -27.08
CA ALA A 126 5.83 2.03 -27.10
C ALA A 126 5.96 0.76 -27.96
N ILE A 127 5.61 -0.36 -27.37
CA ILE A 127 5.52 -1.68 -28.02
C ILE A 127 4.04 -2.02 -28.17
N GLY A 128 3.49 -1.65 -29.35
CA GLY A 128 2.06 -1.75 -29.59
C GLY A 128 1.26 -0.68 -28.85
N SER A 129 -0.04 -0.91 -28.67
CA SER A 129 -0.96 0.11 -28.16
C SER A 129 -0.99 0.26 -26.64
N ARG A 130 -0.47 -0.72 -25.90
CA ARG A 130 -0.63 -0.79 -24.44
C ARG A 130 0.67 -0.91 -23.66
N HIS A 131 1.73 -1.41 -24.26
CA HIS A 131 2.99 -1.67 -23.60
C HIS A 131 4.04 -0.65 -24.00
N ALA A 132 4.90 -0.29 -23.07
CA ALA A 132 6.11 0.49 -23.36
C ALA A 132 7.25 -0.04 -22.49
N LEU A 133 8.46 -0.06 -23.08
CA LEU A 133 9.70 -0.30 -22.35
C LEU A 133 10.48 0.99 -22.29
N GLY A 134 11.20 1.22 -21.21
CA GLY A 134 11.97 2.42 -20.99
C GLY A 134 13.19 2.20 -20.14
N ILE A 135 14.07 3.19 -20.21
CA ILE A 135 15.21 3.35 -19.32
C ILE A 135 14.98 4.61 -18.51
N SER A 136 15.32 4.55 -17.22
CA SER A 136 15.21 5.67 -16.31
C SER A 136 16.56 6.01 -15.69
N LEU A 137 16.66 7.26 -15.26
CA LEU A 137 17.71 7.75 -14.37
C LEU A 137 17.01 8.39 -13.18
N SER A 138 17.28 7.86 -11.98
CA SER A 138 16.62 8.28 -10.74
C SER A 138 17.66 8.80 -9.75
N LYS A 139 17.38 9.95 -9.12
CA LYS A 139 18.04 10.42 -7.90
C LYS A 139 17.10 10.21 -6.73
N LEU A 140 17.53 9.40 -5.78
CA LEU A 140 16.82 9.04 -4.58
C LEU A 140 17.60 9.47 -3.36
N ASP A 141 16.91 9.86 -2.29
CA ASP A 141 17.52 10.34 -1.06
C ASP A 141 16.62 10.11 0.16
N PHE A 142 17.23 9.67 1.26
CA PHE A 142 16.64 9.61 2.58
C PHE A 142 17.31 10.70 3.43
N PRO A 143 16.65 11.86 3.67
CA PRO A 143 17.32 13.06 4.24
C PRO A 143 17.94 12.87 5.62
N SER A 144 17.40 11.96 6.42
CA SER A 144 17.89 11.62 7.77
C SER A 144 18.71 10.33 7.84
N GLY A 145 18.84 9.63 6.68
CA GLY A 145 19.60 8.40 6.56
C GLY A 145 20.82 8.55 5.65
N ASP A 146 21.53 7.44 5.46
CA ASP A 146 22.72 7.38 4.60
C ASP A 146 22.43 6.86 3.18
N ILE A 147 21.17 6.53 2.88
CA ILE A 147 20.77 6.05 1.55
C ILE A 147 20.58 7.25 0.62
N SER A 148 21.53 7.44 -0.29
CA SER A 148 21.46 8.46 -1.34
C SER A 148 22.08 7.88 -2.61
N SER A 149 21.32 7.81 -3.71
CA SER A 149 21.78 7.15 -4.94
C SER A 149 21.31 7.89 -6.19
N LEU A 150 22.20 7.98 -7.16
CA LEU A 150 21.87 8.28 -8.55
C LEU A 150 22.06 7.00 -9.36
N HIS A 151 21.01 6.44 -9.91
CA HIS A 151 21.04 5.11 -10.47
C HIS A 151 20.15 4.96 -11.71
N PRO A 152 20.52 4.07 -12.65
CA PRO A 152 19.68 3.72 -13.77
C PRO A 152 18.61 2.70 -13.37
N GLY A 153 17.56 2.61 -14.20
CA GLY A 153 16.50 1.62 -14.07
C GLY A 153 15.96 1.16 -15.42
N LEU A 154 15.37 -0.03 -15.43
CA LEU A 154 14.60 -0.55 -16.55
C LEU A 154 13.12 -0.49 -16.19
N GLN A 155 12.30 0.12 -17.03
CA GLN A 155 10.88 0.29 -16.79
C GLN A 155 10.04 -0.43 -17.85
N TRP A 156 9.05 -1.16 -17.39
CA TRP A 156 7.94 -1.62 -18.19
C TRP A 156 6.67 -0.88 -17.77
N SER A 157 5.90 -0.40 -18.76
CA SER A 157 4.63 0.29 -18.52
C SER A 157 3.52 -0.42 -19.26
N TYR A 158 2.40 -0.59 -18.59
CA TYR A 158 1.18 -1.14 -19.18
C TYR A 158 0.05 -0.12 -19.05
N ARG A 159 -0.47 0.33 -20.20
CA ARG A 159 -1.67 1.18 -20.25
C ARG A 159 -2.89 0.29 -20.16
N MET A 160 -3.66 0.46 -19.09
CA MET A 160 -4.90 -0.29 -18.91
C MET A 160 -5.92 0.09 -19.98
N PRO A 161 -6.76 -0.85 -20.45
CA PRO A 161 -7.71 -0.62 -21.54
C PRO A 161 -8.87 0.33 -21.17
N TYR A 162 -8.87 0.84 -19.95
CA TYR A 162 -9.95 1.64 -19.40
C TYR A 162 -9.82 3.09 -19.85
N LYS A 163 -10.85 3.59 -20.52
CA LYS A 163 -11.02 5.00 -20.78
C LYS A 163 -11.97 5.57 -19.74
N TRP A 164 -11.60 6.69 -19.13
CA TRP A 164 -12.57 7.51 -18.44
C TRP A 164 -13.64 7.90 -19.43
N GLN A 165 -14.87 7.48 -19.19
CA GLN A 165 -16.00 7.97 -19.95
C GLN A 165 -16.19 9.45 -19.59
N SER A 166 -16.78 10.23 -20.49
CA SER A 166 -17.12 11.64 -20.25
C SER A 166 -18.01 11.87 -19.01
N THR A 167 -18.55 10.81 -18.45
CA THR A 167 -19.37 10.75 -17.23
C THR A 167 -18.55 10.64 -15.94
N GLY A 168 -17.20 10.51 -16.00
CA GLY A 168 -16.38 10.29 -14.81
C GLY A 168 -16.46 8.89 -14.23
N VAL A 169 -17.00 7.91 -14.95
CA VAL A 169 -17.09 6.51 -14.56
C VAL A 169 -15.99 5.71 -15.24
N PHE A 170 -15.32 4.85 -14.52
CA PHE A 170 -14.31 3.92 -15.05
C PHE A 170 -14.49 2.51 -14.47
N ASP A 171 -14.14 1.51 -15.27
CA ASP A 171 -14.19 0.13 -14.86
C ASP A 171 -12.96 -0.25 -14.02
N LEU A 172 -13.18 -1.01 -12.97
CA LEU A 172 -12.10 -1.50 -12.13
C LEU A 172 -11.22 -2.52 -12.85
N PHE A 173 -9.93 -2.40 -12.63
CA PHE A 173 -8.94 -3.37 -13.13
C PHE A 173 -9.09 -4.73 -12.45
N TYR A 174 -9.37 -4.74 -11.14
CA TYR A 174 -9.53 -5.97 -10.37
C TYR A 174 -10.99 -6.37 -10.25
N THR A 175 -11.29 -7.61 -10.58
CA THR A 175 -12.64 -8.14 -10.47
C THR A 175 -12.94 -8.76 -9.11
N SER A 176 -11.94 -9.01 -8.29
CA SER A 176 -12.15 -9.44 -6.91
C SER A 176 -11.05 -8.95 -5.98
N ILE A 177 -11.47 -8.67 -4.75
CA ILE A 177 -10.59 -8.36 -3.62
C ILE A 177 -10.78 -9.48 -2.60
N SER A 178 -9.69 -10.06 -2.11
CA SER A 178 -9.74 -11.09 -1.08
C SER A 178 -9.01 -10.61 0.17
N ILE A 179 -9.63 -10.84 1.32
CA ILE A 179 -8.93 -10.78 2.61
C ILE A 179 -8.38 -12.19 2.84
N VAL A 180 -7.06 -12.28 2.99
CA VAL A 180 -6.33 -13.52 3.23
C VAL A 180 -5.93 -13.53 4.70
N THR A 181 -6.21 -14.61 5.41
CA THR A 181 -5.70 -14.85 6.76
C THR A 181 -5.19 -16.27 6.87
N GLY A 182 -4.21 -16.53 7.72
CA GLY A 182 -3.67 -17.86 7.83
C GLY A 182 -2.57 -17.98 8.90
N VAL A 183 -2.04 -19.17 9.01
CA VAL A 183 -0.90 -19.44 9.88
C VAL A 183 0.33 -19.70 9.00
N LEU A 184 1.33 -18.86 9.19
CA LEU A 184 2.65 -18.97 8.59
C LEU A 184 3.51 -19.80 9.52
N PHE A 185 4.09 -20.88 9.02
CA PHE A 185 5.01 -21.74 9.74
C PHE A 185 6.43 -21.45 9.25
N LEU A 186 7.32 -21.23 10.18
CA LEU A 186 8.72 -20.98 9.88
C LEU A 186 9.52 -22.26 10.07
N ASP A 187 10.26 -22.62 9.05
CA ASP A 187 11.30 -23.64 9.12
C ASP A 187 12.62 -22.93 8.78
N ASP A 188 13.28 -22.38 9.80
CA ASP A 188 14.58 -21.77 9.64
C ASP A 188 15.67 -22.83 9.86
N LYS A 189 16.26 -23.27 8.79
CA LYS A 189 17.40 -24.21 8.82
C LYS A 189 18.73 -23.52 9.09
N ASP A 190 18.75 -22.20 9.08
CA ASP A 190 19.97 -21.42 9.32
C ASP A 190 20.06 -21.04 10.82
N ALA A 191 20.67 -21.94 11.60
CA ALA A 191 20.78 -21.88 13.06
C ALA A 191 21.57 -20.68 13.63
N SER A 192 21.89 -19.68 12.81
CA SER A 192 22.64 -18.49 13.25
C SER A 192 21.76 -17.36 13.83
N ARG A 193 20.44 -17.46 13.75
CA ARG A 193 19.49 -16.47 14.30
C ARG A 193 18.37 -17.10 15.15
N ILE A 194 17.90 -16.36 16.10
CA ILE A 194 17.17 -16.72 17.33
C ILE A 194 15.82 -17.45 17.14
N ILE A 195 15.29 -17.61 15.90
CA ILE A 195 13.98 -18.22 15.67
C ILE A 195 14.15 -19.52 14.89
N THR A 196 14.20 -20.64 15.60
CA THR A 196 14.37 -21.97 15.02
C THR A 196 13.08 -22.65 14.60
N ASN A 197 11.94 -22.35 15.21
CA ASN A 197 10.61 -22.85 14.82
C ASN A 197 9.55 -21.88 15.35
N GLY A 198 8.80 -21.23 14.49
CA GLY A 198 7.81 -20.25 14.90
C GLY A 198 6.51 -20.34 14.10
N GLN A 199 5.44 -19.89 14.74
CA GLN A 199 4.15 -19.71 14.08
C GLN A 199 3.75 -18.24 14.17
N SER A 200 3.20 -17.71 13.07
CA SER A 200 2.69 -16.36 13.04
C SER A 200 1.35 -16.31 12.35
N LEU A 201 0.47 -15.47 12.86
CA LEU A 201 -0.77 -15.14 12.19
C LEU A 201 -0.46 -14.20 11.02
N TYR A 202 -0.67 -14.68 9.82
CA TYR A 202 -0.52 -13.90 8.59
C TYR A 202 -1.87 -13.30 8.18
N THR A 203 -1.86 -12.06 7.74
CA THR A 203 -3.01 -11.38 7.14
C THR A 203 -2.59 -10.61 5.90
N GLY A 204 -3.52 -10.45 4.96
CA GLY A 204 -3.21 -9.72 3.72
C GLY A 204 -4.43 -9.42 2.87
N VAL A 205 -4.18 -8.68 1.81
CA VAL A 205 -5.15 -8.35 0.79
C VAL A 205 -4.62 -8.84 -0.55
N ARG A 206 -5.47 -9.54 -1.30
CA ARG A 206 -5.18 -9.98 -2.65
C ARG A 206 -6.19 -9.39 -3.61
N PHE A 207 -5.67 -8.84 -4.70
CA PHE A 207 -6.42 -8.35 -5.84
C PHE A 207 -6.28 -9.36 -6.97
N SER A 208 -7.39 -9.80 -7.55
CA SER A 208 -7.39 -10.78 -8.64
C SER A 208 -8.15 -10.26 -9.85
N GLN A 209 -7.56 -10.43 -11.01
CA GLN A 209 -8.13 -10.06 -12.31
C GLN A 209 -8.16 -11.29 -13.24
N PRO A 210 -9.31 -11.77 -13.69
CA PRO A 210 -9.37 -12.77 -14.73
C PRO A 210 -8.79 -12.22 -16.03
N VAL A 211 -7.81 -12.92 -16.57
CA VAL A 211 -7.20 -12.64 -17.89
C VAL A 211 -7.61 -13.67 -18.94
N LEU A 212 -7.92 -14.88 -18.49
CA LEU A 212 -8.50 -15.97 -19.29
C LEU A 212 -9.57 -16.67 -18.44
N PRO A 213 -10.47 -17.46 -19.04
CA PRO A 213 -11.52 -18.17 -18.30
C PRO A 213 -11.00 -19.07 -17.17
N VAL A 214 -9.74 -19.51 -17.27
CA VAL A 214 -9.09 -20.45 -16.33
C VAL A 214 -7.87 -19.82 -15.62
N LEU A 215 -7.62 -18.53 -15.82
CA LEU A 215 -6.39 -17.86 -15.32
C LEU A 215 -6.68 -16.48 -14.75
N ASP A 216 -6.43 -16.33 -13.47
CA ASP A 216 -6.44 -15.03 -12.79
C ASP A 216 -5.00 -14.50 -12.66
N LEU A 217 -4.82 -13.19 -12.86
CA LEU A 217 -3.64 -12.45 -12.46
C LEU A 217 -3.85 -11.92 -11.05
N ASP A 218 -2.91 -12.17 -10.15
CA ASP A 218 -3.00 -11.79 -8.73
C ASP A 218 -1.93 -10.79 -8.33
N LEU A 219 -2.31 -9.85 -7.49
CA LEU A 219 -1.41 -9.02 -6.69
C LEU A 219 -1.78 -9.17 -5.22
N GLN A 220 -0.85 -9.57 -4.37
CA GLN A 220 -1.08 -9.77 -2.94
C GLN A 220 -0.07 -8.99 -2.11
N LEU A 221 -0.58 -8.33 -1.08
CA LEU A 221 0.16 -7.67 -0.01
C LEU A 221 -0.19 -8.39 1.29
N GLY A 222 0.79 -8.69 2.11
CA GLY A 222 0.56 -9.37 3.37
C GLY A 222 1.59 -9.04 4.43
N ALA A 223 1.24 -9.36 5.67
CA ALA A 223 2.09 -9.15 6.83
C ALA A 223 1.79 -10.17 7.92
N SER A 224 2.75 -10.44 8.77
CA SER A 224 2.54 -11.13 10.04
C SER A 224 1.91 -10.17 11.04
N ALA A 225 0.73 -10.53 11.54
CA ALA A 225 -0.01 -9.71 12.48
C ALA A 225 0.37 -10.01 13.95
N VAL A 226 0.66 -11.27 14.25
CA VAL A 226 1.00 -11.74 15.61
C VAL A 226 1.89 -12.96 15.49
N GLY A 227 2.87 -13.11 16.36
CA GLY A 227 3.69 -14.32 16.48
C GLY A 227 5.19 -14.06 16.41
N SER A 228 5.93 -15.06 16.03
CA SER A 228 7.40 -15.04 16.05
C SER A 228 8.03 -14.17 14.94
N THR A 229 7.24 -13.73 13.97
CA THR A 229 7.69 -12.90 12.82
C THR A 229 6.95 -11.56 12.74
N ASP A 230 6.73 -10.94 13.88
CA ASP A 230 6.20 -9.57 13.90
C ASP A 230 7.07 -8.64 13.05
N GLY A 231 6.41 -7.82 12.22
CA GLY A 231 7.11 -6.98 11.25
C GLY A 231 7.50 -7.65 9.93
N PHE A 232 7.24 -8.97 9.74
CA PHE A 232 7.35 -9.56 8.40
C PHE A 232 6.27 -9.00 7.49
N MET A 233 6.68 -8.58 6.31
CA MET A 233 5.78 -8.15 5.23
C MET A 233 6.20 -8.82 3.93
N ASP A 234 5.21 -9.07 3.07
CA ASP A 234 5.47 -9.49 1.70
C ASP A 234 4.53 -8.79 0.72
N TYR A 235 4.99 -8.62 -0.50
CA TYR A 235 4.12 -8.39 -1.63
C TYR A 235 4.56 -9.22 -2.82
N LYS A 236 3.58 -9.71 -3.58
CA LYS A 236 3.81 -10.66 -4.65
C LYS A 236 2.80 -10.48 -5.77
N ALA A 237 3.27 -10.65 -6.97
CA ALA A 237 2.47 -10.72 -8.18
C ALA A 237 2.55 -12.13 -8.77
N GLY A 238 1.45 -12.65 -9.27
CA GLY A 238 1.43 -14.01 -9.78
C GLY A 238 0.20 -14.34 -10.59
N VAL A 239 0.07 -15.61 -10.85
CA VAL A 239 -1.06 -16.17 -11.59
C VAL A 239 -1.70 -17.31 -10.81
N THR A 240 -3.01 -17.37 -10.86
CA THR A 240 -3.80 -18.49 -10.33
C THR A 240 -4.49 -19.18 -11.48
N TRP A 241 -4.16 -20.44 -11.67
CA TRP A 241 -4.81 -21.33 -12.65
C TRP A 241 -5.94 -22.10 -12.01
N ILE A 242 -7.14 -22.08 -12.65
CA ILE A 242 -8.38 -22.69 -12.18
C ILE A 242 -8.90 -23.58 -13.31
N PRO A 243 -8.55 -24.87 -13.33
CA PRO A 243 -8.83 -25.75 -14.48
C PRO A 243 -10.31 -26.06 -14.65
N VAL A 244 -11.11 -25.94 -13.60
CA VAL A 244 -12.53 -26.34 -13.62
C VAL A 244 -13.34 -25.30 -12.87
N SER A 245 -14.33 -24.72 -13.55
CA SER A 245 -15.30 -23.82 -12.91
C SER A 245 -16.54 -24.62 -12.47
N ARG A 246 -16.68 -24.78 -11.16
CA ARG A 246 -17.80 -25.43 -10.47
C ARG A 246 -18.05 -24.73 -9.15
N TRP A 247 -18.96 -25.24 -8.34
CA TRP A 247 -19.15 -24.75 -6.98
C TRP A 247 -17.93 -24.97 -6.06
N LEU A 248 -17.05 -25.94 -6.41
CA LEU A 248 -15.77 -26.23 -5.79
C LEU A 248 -14.70 -26.26 -6.88
N GLU A 249 -13.79 -25.28 -6.84
CA GLU A 249 -12.77 -25.05 -7.86
C GLU A 249 -11.39 -25.31 -7.28
N PRO A 250 -10.72 -26.38 -7.67
CA PRO A 250 -9.30 -26.54 -7.36
C PRO A 250 -8.51 -25.47 -8.10
N TYR A 251 -7.48 -24.93 -7.44
CA TYR A 251 -6.58 -23.96 -8.06
C TYR A 251 -5.11 -24.27 -7.77
N PHE A 252 -4.26 -23.83 -8.68
CA PHE A 252 -2.83 -23.77 -8.50
C PHE A 252 -2.35 -22.32 -8.69
N ARG A 253 -1.47 -21.85 -7.80
CA ARG A 253 -0.95 -20.49 -7.81
C ARG A 253 0.57 -20.49 -7.88
N VAL A 254 1.12 -19.58 -8.70
CA VAL A 254 2.55 -19.25 -8.72
C VAL A 254 2.68 -17.73 -8.66
N ALA A 255 3.49 -17.24 -7.74
CA ALA A 255 3.74 -15.82 -7.61
C ALA A 255 5.22 -15.58 -7.30
N ILE A 256 5.73 -14.46 -7.78
CA ILE A 256 7.05 -13.93 -7.44
C ILE A 256 6.87 -12.60 -6.74
N GLY A 257 7.72 -12.32 -5.78
CA GLY A 257 7.61 -11.09 -5.03
C GLY A 257 8.80 -10.83 -4.13
N SER A 258 8.62 -9.91 -3.22
CA SER A 258 9.60 -9.59 -2.20
C SER A 258 8.98 -9.77 -0.83
N GLY A 259 9.75 -10.26 0.12
CA GLY A 259 9.34 -10.44 1.50
C GLY A 259 10.53 -10.35 2.45
N GLY A 260 10.25 -9.90 3.68
CA GLY A 260 11.28 -9.82 4.71
C GLY A 260 10.82 -9.03 5.93
N GLY A 261 11.73 -8.76 6.83
CA GLY A 261 11.46 -8.19 8.15
C GLY A 261 11.10 -9.27 9.18
N GLY A 262 10.72 -8.87 10.40
CA GLY A 262 10.33 -9.79 11.47
C GLY A 262 11.41 -10.80 11.86
N SER A 263 12.68 -10.40 11.83
CA SER A 263 13.85 -11.27 12.11
C SER A 263 14.01 -12.44 11.13
N MET A 264 13.32 -12.42 10.00
CA MET A 264 13.45 -13.44 8.95
C MET A 264 14.69 -13.17 8.07
N ASN A 265 15.56 -14.17 7.90
CA ASN A 265 16.72 -14.06 7.02
C ASN A 265 16.32 -14.31 5.56
N THR A 266 15.93 -13.27 4.86
CA THR A 266 15.50 -13.33 3.46
C THR A 266 16.53 -12.78 2.46
N ALA A 267 17.72 -12.41 2.93
CA ALA A 267 18.75 -11.68 2.17
C ALA A 267 18.15 -10.48 1.42
N GLY A 268 18.16 -10.46 0.08
CA GLY A 268 17.55 -9.39 -0.72
C GLY A 268 16.03 -9.40 -0.78
N GLY A 269 15.37 -10.44 -0.24
CA GLY A 269 13.93 -10.52 -0.13
C GLY A 269 13.21 -11.16 -1.31
N LEU A 270 13.87 -11.41 -2.43
CA LEU A 270 13.21 -12.02 -3.58
C LEU A 270 12.72 -13.43 -3.25
N ALA A 271 11.44 -13.69 -3.50
CA ALA A 271 10.80 -14.95 -3.15
C ALA A 271 9.92 -15.50 -4.25
N LEU A 272 9.87 -16.83 -4.34
CA LEU A 272 8.92 -17.58 -5.12
C LEU A 272 7.85 -18.16 -4.20
N CYS A 273 6.59 -17.91 -4.51
CA CYS A 273 5.46 -18.48 -3.81
C CYS A 273 4.72 -19.44 -4.72
N THR A 274 4.53 -20.67 -4.26
CA THR A 274 3.67 -21.65 -4.93
C THR A 274 2.52 -22.02 -4.01
N GLY A 275 1.36 -22.31 -4.56
CA GLY A 275 0.19 -22.62 -3.75
C GLY A 275 -0.81 -23.50 -4.49
N LEU A 276 -1.55 -24.25 -3.72
CA LEU A 276 -2.69 -25.03 -4.17
C LEU A 276 -3.85 -24.89 -3.17
N GLY A 277 -5.06 -25.06 -3.63
CA GLY A 277 -6.22 -24.95 -2.75
C GLY A 277 -7.53 -25.19 -3.45
N LEU A 278 -8.57 -24.86 -2.72
CA LEU A 278 -9.96 -25.00 -3.15
C LEU A 278 -10.68 -23.68 -2.99
N ARG A 279 -11.35 -23.24 -4.04
CA ARG A 279 -12.25 -22.09 -4.04
C ARG A 279 -13.69 -22.59 -3.98
N MET A 280 -14.49 -21.97 -3.12
CA MET A 280 -15.90 -22.32 -2.91
C MET A 280 -16.80 -21.13 -3.27
N ASN A 281 -17.71 -21.35 -4.24
CA ASN A 281 -18.73 -20.38 -4.64
C ASN A 281 -18.18 -18.96 -4.91
N ASP A 282 -17.00 -18.82 -5.48
CA ASP A 282 -16.32 -17.53 -5.72
C ASP A 282 -16.16 -16.61 -4.48
N ARG A 283 -16.45 -17.11 -3.27
CA ARG A 283 -16.46 -16.31 -2.05
C ARG A 283 -15.42 -16.70 -1.02
N PHE A 284 -15.07 -17.96 -0.96
CA PHE A 284 -14.13 -18.49 0.02
C PHE A 284 -13.06 -19.32 -0.65
N GLU A 285 -11.84 -19.22 -0.14
CA GLU A 285 -10.74 -20.08 -0.58
C GLU A 285 -10.04 -20.65 0.66
N ILE A 286 -9.71 -21.94 0.62
CA ILE A 286 -8.77 -22.58 1.55
C ILE A 286 -7.55 -22.93 0.73
N GLY A 287 -6.37 -22.53 1.19
CA GLY A 287 -5.13 -22.74 0.46
C GLY A 287 -3.98 -23.14 1.33
N PHE A 288 -3.10 -23.92 0.72
CA PHE A 288 -1.75 -24.17 1.20
C PHE A 288 -0.80 -23.49 0.24
N ASN A 289 -0.03 -22.54 0.76
CA ASN A 289 0.96 -21.80 0.00
C ASN A 289 2.35 -22.07 0.59
N HIS A 290 3.37 -22.07 -0.23
CA HIS A 290 4.75 -22.23 0.17
C HIS A 290 5.55 -21.04 -0.32
N TRP A 291 6.09 -20.27 0.60
CA TRP A 291 6.94 -19.13 0.35
C TRP A 291 8.40 -19.55 0.46
N ASN A 292 9.22 -19.27 -0.55
CA ASN A 292 10.62 -19.61 -0.59
C ASN A 292 11.45 -18.38 -0.95
N ALA A 293 12.36 -17.97 -0.09
CA ALA A 293 13.38 -16.99 -0.43
C ALA A 293 14.35 -17.60 -1.44
N LEU A 294 14.69 -16.85 -2.50
CA LEU A 294 15.54 -17.37 -3.57
C LEU A 294 17.03 -17.28 -3.25
N GLU A 295 17.43 -16.37 -2.36
CA GLU A 295 18.82 -16.15 -1.98
C GLU A 295 19.22 -16.84 -0.67
N THR A 296 18.26 -17.39 0.07
CA THR A 296 18.50 -18.12 1.31
C THR A 296 17.78 -19.46 1.29
N GLN A 297 18.06 -20.33 2.26
CA GLN A 297 17.32 -21.59 2.42
C GLN A 297 15.99 -21.43 3.17
N MET A 298 15.61 -20.18 3.43
CA MET A 298 14.40 -19.88 4.20
C MET A 298 13.17 -20.25 3.41
N SER A 299 12.29 -21.01 4.05
CA SER A 299 10.98 -21.37 3.51
C SER A 299 9.89 -21.25 4.59
N ALA A 300 8.70 -20.87 4.15
CA ALA A 300 7.58 -20.67 5.06
C ALA A 300 6.28 -21.21 4.44
N PRO A 301 5.81 -22.39 4.88
CA PRO A 301 4.46 -22.86 4.57
C PRO A 301 3.41 -21.95 5.19
N LEU A 302 2.35 -21.65 4.45
CA LEU A 302 1.21 -20.83 4.87
C LEU A 302 -0.07 -21.60 4.61
N VAL A 303 -0.78 -21.97 5.66
CA VAL A 303 -2.17 -22.45 5.58
C VAL A 303 -3.08 -21.24 5.67
N SER A 304 -3.89 -20.98 4.65
CA SER A 304 -4.68 -19.75 4.55
C SER A 304 -6.15 -20.02 4.29
N LEU A 305 -6.98 -19.14 4.85
CA LEU A 305 -8.38 -18.97 4.53
C LEU A 305 -8.54 -17.57 3.90
N SER A 306 -9.29 -17.46 2.82
CA SER A 306 -9.57 -16.17 2.20
C SER A 306 -11.06 -15.96 2.03
N ALA A 307 -11.52 -14.75 2.36
CA ALA A 307 -12.84 -14.27 2.00
C ALA A 307 -12.70 -13.41 0.75
N ARG A 308 -13.37 -13.78 -0.33
CA ARG A 308 -13.31 -13.14 -1.64
C ARG A 308 -14.57 -12.30 -1.88
N PHE A 309 -14.35 -11.06 -2.30
CA PHE A 309 -15.40 -10.11 -2.63
C PHE A 309 -15.32 -9.81 -4.14
N PRO A 310 -16.23 -10.36 -4.95
CA PRO A 310 -16.26 -10.00 -6.37
C PRO A 310 -16.60 -8.51 -6.49
N VAL A 311 -15.79 -7.78 -7.23
CA VAL A 311 -15.95 -6.35 -7.49
C VAL A 311 -16.23 -6.18 -8.98
N THR A 312 -17.49 -6.36 -9.37
CA THR A 312 -17.98 -6.02 -10.70
C THR A 312 -18.43 -4.58 -10.70
N SER A 313 -17.52 -3.62 -10.74
CA SER A 313 -17.92 -2.25 -10.50
C SER A 313 -17.24 -1.27 -11.42
N SER A 314 -18.01 -0.27 -11.79
CA SER A 314 -17.51 0.95 -12.36
C SER A 314 -17.34 1.98 -11.25
N PHE A 315 -16.19 2.63 -11.16
CA PHE A 315 -15.97 3.74 -10.23
C PHE A 315 -16.45 5.05 -10.87
N GLY A 316 -17.19 5.83 -10.11
CA GLY A 316 -17.51 7.20 -10.45
C GLY A 316 -17.01 8.15 -9.37
N PHE A 317 -16.30 9.20 -9.75
CA PHE A 317 -15.99 10.29 -8.82
C PHE A 317 -17.21 11.19 -8.68
N ILE A 318 -17.63 11.46 -7.44
CA ILE A 318 -18.64 12.49 -7.18
C ILE A 318 -17.95 13.85 -7.38
N HIS A 319 -18.06 14.40 -8.59
CA HIS A 319 -17.66 15.78 -8.81
C HIS A 319 -18.72 16.73 -8.25
N ALA A 320 -18.30 17.72 -7.49
CA ALA A 320 -19.10 18.76 -6.84
C ALA A 320 -20.47 19.02 -7.48
N GLY A 321 -21.50 18.28 -7.05
CA GLY A 321 -22.90 18.60 -7.35
C GLY A 321 -23.53 17.98 -8.58
N LYS A 322 -22.82 17.15 -9.37
CA LYS A 322 -23.45 16.40 -10.47
C LYS A 322 -23.57 14.93 -10.05
N SER A 323 -24.78 14.45 -9.83
CA SER A 323 -25.05 13.00 -9.80
C SER A 323 -24.89 12.47 -11.21
N ILE A 324 -24.07 11.45 -11.38
CA ILE A 324 -23.99 10.70 -12.62
C ILE A 324 -25.14 9.70 -12.56
N GLU A 325 -26.12 9.84 -13.43
CA GLU A 325 -27.14 8.81 -13.59
C GLU A 325 -26.52 7.63 -14.31
N PRO A 326 -26.42 6.46 -13.67
CA PRO A 326 -25.95 5.25 -14.32
C PRO A 326 -26.93 4.87 -15.45
N LYS A 327 -26.40 4.52 -16.62
CA LYS A 327 -27.20 4.10 -17.79
C LYS A 327 -27.93 2.77 -17.62
N GLU A 328 -27.72 2.05 -16.52
CA GLU A 328 -28.32 0.75 -16.20
C GLU A 328 -28.70 0.70 -14.72
N ASN A 329 -29.49 -0.30 -14.31
CA ASN A 329 -29.91 -0.57 -12.91
C ASN A 329 -28.71 -0.98 -12.02
N LEU A 330 -27.73 -0.11 -11.87
CA LEU A 330 -26.59 -0.31 -11.00
C LEU A 330 -26.89 0.21 -9.61
N LYS A 331 -26.57 -0.58 -8.59
CA LYS A 331 -26.54 -0.13 -7.19
C LYS A 331 -25.29 0.73 -6.99
N SER A 332 -25.34 1.69 -6.11
CA SER A 332 -24.18 2.51 -5.76
C SER A 332 -23.86 2.43 -4.29
N LYS A 333 -22.57 2.51 -3.96
CA LYS A 333 -22.06 2.59 -2.60
C LYS A 333 -20.98 3.65 -2.52
N THR A 334 -20.99 4.49 -1.49
CA THR A 334 -19.93 5.46 -1.27
C THR A 334 -18.73 4.77 -0.63
N ILE A 335 -17.54 5.03 -1.17
CA ILE A 335 -16.26 4.69 -0.53
C ILE A 335 -15.56 6.00 -0.22
N VAL A 336 -14.97 6.11 0.95
CA VAL A 336 -14.17 7.27 1.35
C VAL A 336 -12.71 6.81 1.43
N LEU A 337 -11.83 7.38 0.63
CA LEU A 337 -10.40 7.24 0.87
C LEU A 337 -10.02 8.13 2.05
N ILE A 338 -9.03 7.70 2.83
CA ILE A 338 -8.47 8.48 3.92
C ILE A 338 -6.97 8.52 3.78
N SER A 339 -6.40 9.70 3.90
CA SER A 339 -4.95 9.90 3.86
C SER A 339 -4.58 11.09 4.72
N GLY A 340 -3.37 11.13 5.22
CA GLY A 340 -2.92 12.25 6.02
C GLY A 340 -1.68 11.97 6.83
N SER A 341 -1.50 12.76 7.88
CA SER A 341 -0.37 12.64 8.80
C SER A 341 -0.86 12.49 10.25
N ARG A 342 -0.05 11.79 11.03
CA ARG A 342 -0.26 11.57 12.47
C ARG A 342 1.04 11.80 13.22
N VAL A 343 0.92 12.21 14.46
CA VAL A 343 2.01 12.23 15.41
C VAL A 343 1.66 11.28 16.55
N ASN A 344 2.52 10.32 16.78
CA ASN A 344 2.42 9.37 17.87
C ASN A 344 3.33 9.87 19.00
N VAL A 345 2.79 10.05 20.18
CA VAL A 345 3.52 10.44 21.38
C VAL A 345 3.35 9.35 22.42
N ALA A 346 4.44 8.71 22.82
CA ALA A 346 4.45 7.66 23.83
C ALA A 346 5.41 8.03 24.97
N GLN A 347 5.20 7.41 26.13
CA GLN A 347 6.14 7.39 27.26
C GLN A 347 6.79 6.01 27.32
N GLY A 348 7.98 5.93 27.88
CA GLY A 348 8.74 4.69 28.01
C GLY A 348 10.00 4.71 27.13
N THR A 349 10.56 3.53 26.92
CA THR A 349 11.81 3.35 26.17
C THR A 349 11.62 2.36 25.03
N ASP A 350 12.42 2.56 23.98
CA ASP A 350 12.50 1.63 22.85
C ASP A 350 13.27 0.33 23.24
N ARG A 351 13.44 -0.58 22.31
CA ARG A 351 14.18 -1.85 22.51
C ARG A 351 15.67 -1.65 22.87
N ASN A 352 16.21 -0.45 22.66
CA ASN A 352 17.58 -0.09 23.01
C ASN A 352 17.67 0.64 24.36
N GLY A 353 16.56 0.87 25.04
CA GLY A 353 16.46 1.57 26.30
C GLY A 353 16.49 3.10 26.17
N LEU A 354 16.31 3.66 24.96
CA LEU A 354 16.20 5.08 24.71
C LEU A 354 14.75 5.55 24.88
N GLU A 355 14.54 6.73 25.45
CA GLU A 355 13.20 7.31 25.57
C GLU A 355 12.56 7.50 24.19
N TYR A 356 11.25 7.21 24.10
CA TYR A 356 10.51 7.41 22.85
C TYR A 356 10.45 8.89 22.49
N GLU A 357 10.90 9.20 21.27
CA GLU A 357 10.66 10.49 20.65
C GLU A 357 9.28 10.52 19.95
N PRO A 358 8.67 11.72 19.79
CA PRO A 358 7.46 11.85 19.00
C PRO A 358 7.70 11.40 17.56
N MET A 359 6.91 10.41 17.10
CA MET A 359 6.99 9.84 15.76
C MET A 359 5.97 10.48 14.84
N GLY A 360 6.41 11.16 13.80
CA GLY A 360 5.55 11.57 12.69
C GLY A 360 5.35 10.42 11.73
N ALA A 361 4.11 10.21 11.28
CA ALA A 361 3.75 9.13 10.38
C ALA A 361 2.81 9.61 9.27
N LEU A 362 2.94 8.99 8.10
CA LEU A 362 1.99 9.12 7.00
C LEU A 362 1.10 7.88 6.96
N PHE A 363 -0.15 8.06 6.56
CA PHE A 363 -1.09 6.95 6.45
C PHE A 363 -1.99 7.06 5.22
N LEU A 364 -2.47 5.91 4.78
CA LEU A 364 -3.46 5.75 3.73
C LEU A 364 -4.48 4.69 4.15
N GLY A 365 -5.73 4.87 3.74
CA GLY A 365 -6.77 3.89 4.03
C GLY A 365 -8.06 4.15 3.28
N GLY A 366 -9.09 3.43 3.69
CA GLY A 366 -10.43 3.58 3.16
C GLY A 366 -11.51 3.30 4.19
N LYS A 367 -12.66 3.94 4.01
CA LYS A 367 -13.89 3.70 4.79
C LYS A 367 -15.03 3.29 3.87
N ILE A 368 -15.81 2.29 4.29
CA ILE A 368 -16.98 1.79 3.58
C ILE A 368 -18.18 1.93 4.52
N PRO A 369 -19.28 2.58 4.11
CA PRO A 369 -20.44 2.73 4.97
C PRO A 369 -21.17 1.40 5.17
N VAL A 370 -21.47 1.09 6.41
CA VAL A 370 -22.42 0.03 6.80
C VAL A 370 -23.82 0.61 6.86
N ASN A 371 -23.94 1.80 7.44
CA ASN A 371 -25.15 2.62 7.46
C ASN A 371 -24.75 4.12 7.46
N PRO A 372 -25.67 5.08 7.46
CA PRO A 372 -25.32 6.51 7.39
C PRO A 372 -24.37 7.04 8.46
N SER A 373 -24.31 6.39 9.63
CA SER A 373 -23.47 6.83 10.76
C SER A 373 -22.32 5.87 11.07
N PHE A 374 -22.30 4.66 10.49
CA PHE A 374 -21.33 3.62 10.83
C PHE A 374 -20.53 3.18 9.61
N TRP A 375 -19.20 3.17 9.76
CA TRP A 375 -18.24 2.88 8.69
C TRP A 375 -17.27 1.80 9.12
N LEU A 376 -16.99 0.86 8.25
CA LEU A 376 -15.81 -0.01 8.37
C LEU A 376 -14.61 0.68 7.75
N SER A 377 -13.44 0.53 8.35
CA SER A 377 -12.19 1.12 7.84
C SER A 377 -11.05 0.10 7.77
N GLY A 378 -10.19 0.29 6.77
CA GLY A 378 -8.87 -0.32 6.70
C GLY A 378 -7.85 0.78 6.49
N GLU A 379 -6.78 0.79 7.29
CA GLU A 379 -5.75 1.82 7.25
C GLU A 379 -4.36 1.18 7.32
N THR A 380 -3.38 1.81 6.69
CA THR A 380 -1.97 1.47 6.84
C THR A 380 -1.18 2.74 7.11
N LEU A 381 -0.19 2.66 7.98
CA LEU A 381 0.58 3.78 8.48
C LEU A 381 2.06 3.41 8.46
N TRP A 382 2.90 4.38 8.13
CA TRP A 382 4.36 4.26 8.15
C TRP A 382 4.99 5.46 8.84
N ALA A 383 6.03 5.21 9.63
CA ALA A 383 6.85 6.26 10.21
C ALA A 383 7.50 7.11 9.11
N ALA A 384 7.63 8.41 9.37
CA ALA A 384 8.24 9.38 8.47
C ALA A 384 9.22 10.33 9.17
N THR A 385 9.15 10.42 10.51
CA THR A 385 10.07 11.19 11.35
C THR A 385 10.18 10.56 12.73
N GLY A 386 11.23 10.88 13.49
CA GLY A 386 11.43 10.45 14.87
C GLY A 386 12.40 9.28 15.05
N GLY A 387 13.19 8.92 14.01
CA GLY A 387 14.20 7.85 14.13
C GLY A 387 13.65 6.44 14.06
N TYR A 388 12.37 6.26 13.65
CA TYR A 388 11.68 4.97 13.63
C TYR A 388 11.39 4.50 12.20
N GLY A 389 12.31 4.72 11.28
CA GLY A 389 12.22 4.19 9.93
C GLY A 389 11.89 2.70 9.94
N ALA A 390 11.10 2.22 8.98
CA ALA A 390 10.56 0.87 8.93
C ALA A 390 9.39 0.55 9.90
N TYR A 391 9.01 1.43 10.82
CA TYR A 391 7.80 1.18 11.60
C TYR A 391 6.57 1.30 10.71
N ALA A 392 5.75 0.27 10.72
CA ALA A 392 4.50 0.22 9.99
C ALA A 392 3.36 -0.37 10.82
N GLU A 393 2.14 0.05 10.51
CA GLU A 393 0.91 -0.48 11.11
C GLU A 393 -0.10 -0.81 10.03
N GLY A 394 -0.76 -1.96 10.15
CA GLY A 394 -2.01 -2.28 9.47
C GLY A 394 -3.17 -2.23 10.47
N MET A 395 -4.23 -1.52 10.14
CA MET A 395 -5.38 -1.32 11.04
C MET A 395 -6.67 -1.73 10.35
N PHE A 396 -7.52 -2.44 11.07
CA PHE A 396 -8.91 -2.68 10.68
C PHE A 396 -9.82 -2.15 11.78
N GLY A 397 -10.81 -1.34 11.42
CA GLY A 397 -11.57 -0.63 12.43
C GLY A 397 -12.94 -0.15 12.00
N VAL A 398 -13.51 0.63 12.88
CA VAL A 398 -14.82 1.23 12.72
C VAL A 398 -14.77 2.71 13.05
N TYR A 399 -15.61 3.48 12.36
CA TYR A 399 -15.93 4.87 12.68
C TYR A 399 -17.43 4.99 12.89
N HIS A 400 -17.82 5.81 13.86
CA HIS A 400 -19.22 6.13 14.12
C HIS A 400 -19.39 7.65 14.25
N ASP A 401 -20.21 8.23 13.37
CA ASP A 401 -20.59 9.64 13.38
C ASP A 401 -21.72 9.83 14.40
N THR A 402 -21.44 10.40 15.58
CA THR A 402 -22.36 10.46 16.71
C THR A 402 -23.22 11.71 16.67
N TRP A 403 -22.60 12.87 16.47
CA TRP A 403 -23.27 14.16 16.41
C TRP A 403 -22.97 14.88 15.10
N ASN A 404 -24.03 15.30 14.45
CA ASN A 404 -23.94 16.04 13.18
C ASN A 404 -24.47 17.46 13.41
N LEU A 405 -23.54 18.41 13.54
CA LEU A 405 -23.81 19.82 13.80
C LEU A 405 -23.59 20.61 12.50
N LYS A 406 -24.62 20.61 11.63
CA LYS A 406 -24.61 21.30 10.31
C LYS A 406 -23.40 20.84 9.45
N SER A 407 -22.26 21.56 9.52
CA SER A 407 -21.05 21.27 8.74
C SER A 407 -20.00 20.47 9.50
N VAL A 408 -20.19 20.24 10.80
CA VAL A 408 -19.23 19.57 11.68
C VAL A 408 -19.81 18.26 12.18
N VAL A 409 -19.04 17.20 12.09
CA VAL A 409 -19.38 15.85 12.58
C VAL A 409 -18.40 15.49 13.68
N LEU A 410 -18.91 15.16 14.85
CA LEU A 410 -18.13 14.58 15.95
C LEU A 410 -18.49 13.10 16.10
N GLY A 411 -17.51 12.25 16.21
CA GLY A 411 -17.70 10.82 16.36
C GLY A 411 -16.57 10.12 17.09
N TRP A 412 -16.70 8.81 17.21
CA TRP A 412 -15.66 7.95 17.78
C TRP A 412 -15.17 6.93 16.74
N ASN A 413 -14.01 6.37 17.01
CA ASN A 413 -13.43 5.32 16.19
C ASN A 413 -12.72 4.28 17.07
N GLY A 414 -12.66 3.05 16.57
CA GLY A 414 -11.93 1.95 17.22
C GLY A 414 -11.33 1.04 16.18
N SER A 415 -10.18 0.45 16.49
CA SER A 415 -9.50 -0.45 15.56
C SER A 415 -8.68 -1.52 16.28
N VAL A 416 -8.48 -2.64 15.60
CA VAL A 416 -7.42 -3.61 15.87
C VAL A 416 -6.24 -3.30 14.98
N ILE A 417 -5.04 -3.49 15.48
CA ILE A 417 -3.78 -3.07 14.83
C ILE A 417 -2.85 -4.26 14.81
N ALA A 418 -2.15 -4.42 13.69
CA ALA A 418 -0.93 -5.19 13.60
C ALA A 418 0.21 -4.22 13.27
N ALA A 419 1.28 -4.24 14.04
CA ALA A 419 2.39 -3.29 13.90
C ALA A 419 3.75 -3.97 14.11
N GLY A 420 4.79 -3.35 13.58
CA GLY A 420 6.16 -3.80 13.78
C GLY A 420 7.19 -2.91 13.09
N GLY A 421 8.46 -3.20 13.33
CA GLY A 421 9.58 -2.48 12.74
C GLY A 421 10.06 -1.26 13.53
N GLY A 422 11.07 -0.56 12.97
CA GLY A 422 11.57 0.70 13.50
C GLY A 422 12.20 0.66 14.90
N GLY A 423 12.57 -0.53 15.40
CA GLY A 423 13.13 -0.66 16.76
C GLY A 423 12.12 -0.42 17.89
N ILE A 424 10.84 -0.18 17.59
CA ILE A 424 9.79 0.04 18.58
C ILE A 424 9.39 -1.28 19.24
N ASP A 425 9.21 -1.26 20.56
CA ASP A 425 8.69 -2.39 21.29
C ASP A 425 7.16 -2.43 21.25
N VAL A 426 6.63 -3.16 20.29
CA VAL A 426 5.19 -3.39 20.11
C VAL A 426 4.71 -4.68 20.74
N GLY A 427 5.51 -5.30 21.61
CA GLY A 427 5.20 -6.60 22.21
C GLY A 427 5.08 -7.69 21.12
N ASN A 428 3.92 -8.31 21.04
CA ASN A 428 3.64 -9.34 20.02
C ASN A 428 3.12 -8.77 18.68
N GLY A 429 3.18 -7.46 18.48
CA GLY A 429 2.72 -6.80 17.27
C GLY A 429 1.23 -6.48 17.20
N ALA A 430 0.42 -6.96 18.16
CA ALA A 430 -1.02 -6.72 18.16
C ALA A 430 -1.42 -5.61 19.13
N ALA A 431 -2.32 -4.74 18.70
CA ALA A 431 -2.87 -3.67 19.54
C ALA A 431 -4.34 -3.43 19.27
N ILE A 432 -4.95 -2.68 20.18
CA ILE A 432 -6.26 -2.07 19.99
C ILE A 432 -6.12 -0.55 20.06
N ALA A 433 -6.98 0.17 19.38
CA ALA A 433 -7.05 1.61 19.50
C ALA A 433 -8.49 2.08 19.65
N ALA A 434 -8.66 3.16 20.42
CA ALA A 434 -9.93 3.88 20.54
C ALA A 434 -9.65 5.38 20.49
N GLY A 435 -10.62 6.13 19.94
CA GLY A 435 -10.46 7.56 19.81
C GLY A 435 -11.68 8.30 19.34
N ILE A 436 -11.50 9.58 19.12
CA ILE A 436 -12.51 10.50 18.62
C ILE A 436 -12.05 11.12 17.31
N HIS A 437 -13.00 11.58 16.52
CA HIS A 437 -12.73 12.37 15.32
C HIS A 437 -13.69 13.54 15.22
N LEU A 438 -13.18 14.64 14.70
CA LEU A 438 -13.92 15.85 14.39
C LEU A 438 -13.74 16.14 12.90
N SER A 439 -14.81 16.04 12.14
CA SER A 439 -14.80 16.19 10.68
C SER A 439 -15.55 17.41 10.23
N THR A 440 -15.10 18.09 9.19
CA THR A 440 -15.84 19.15 8.52
C THR A 440 -15.81 18.97 7.01
N LEU A 441 -16.91 19.37 6.36
CA LEU A 441 -17.05 19.29 4.91
C LEU A 441 -16.36 20.51 4.26
N ILE A 442 -15.36 20.29 3.42
CA ILE A 442 -14.76 21.33 2.60
C ILE A 442 -15.65 21.58 1.38
N ASN A 443 -16.09 20.49 0.73
CA ASN A 443 -17.04 20.51 -0.39
C ASN A 443 -17.81 19.18 -0.43
N LYS A 444 -18.73 19.01 -1.39
CA LYS A 444 -19.63 17.83 -1.48
C LYS A 444 -18.91 16.47 -1.61
N GLY A 445 -17.63 16.46 -1.93
CA GLY A 445 -16.85 15.22 -2.11
C GLY A 445 -15.60 15.11 -1.23
N LEU A 446 -15.34 16.12 -0.39
CA LEU A 446 -14.10 16.18 0.40
C LEU A 446 -14.39 16.65 1.83
N LYS A 447 -14.04 15.83 2.81
CA LYS A 447 -13.99 16.21 4.23
C LYS A 447 -12.53 16.34 4.69
N ILE A 448 -12.33 17.14 5.72
CA ILE A 448 -11.11 17.16 6.52
C ILE A 448 -11.48 16.77 7.94
N SER A 449 -10.64 15.94 8.58
CA SER A 449 -10.90 15.47 9.93
C SER A 449 -9.66 15.64 10.80
N ALA A 450 -9.86 16.07 12.04
CA ALA A 450 -8.89 15.92 13.10
C ALA A 450 -9.21 14.64 13.87
N ILE A 451 -8.19 13.87 14.26
CA ILE A 451 -8.35 12.66 15.04
C ILE A 451 -7.48 12.70 16.28
N ALA A 452 -7.96 12.07 17.35
CA ALA A 452 -7.20 11.74 18.54
C ALA A 452 -7.50 10.30 18.91
N ARG A 453 -6.46 9.46 19.07
CA ARG A 453 -6.59 8.03 19.40
C ARG A 453 -5.58 7.66 20.48
N TYR A 454 -5.93 6.72 21.34
CA TYR A 454 -5.00 6.02 22.18
C TYR A 454 -4.83 4.60 21.65
N LYS A 455 -3.58 4.14 21.52
CA LYS A 455 -3.26 2.76 21.13
C LYS A 455 -2.72 2.01 22.34
N TYR A 456 -3.12 0.75 22.48
CA TYR A 456 -2.69 -0.11 23.55
C TYR A 456 -2.12 -1.42 22.99
N PHE A 457 -0.81 -1.59 23.09
CA PHE A 457 -0.07 -2.77 22.65
C PHE A 457 0.17 -3.78 23.80
N GLY A 458 -0.09 -3.38 25.04
CA GLY A 458 0.10 -4.20 26.21
C GLY A 458 0.78 -3.44 27.36
N LEU A 459 1.00 -4.13 28.47
CA LEU A 459 1.78 -3.60 29.58
C LEU A 459 3.24 -3.49 29.13
N ASP A 460 3.89 -2.40 29.49
CA ASP A 460 5.31 -2.12 29.20
C ASP A 460 5.68 -2.01 27.71
N ALA A 461 4.69 -1.98 26.81
CA ALA A 461 4.89 -1.79 25.36
C ALA A 461 4.66 -0.34 24.95
N TYR A 462 4.89 -0.05 23.66
CA TYR A 462 4.66 1.24 23.04
C TYR A 462 3.17 1.60 22.99
N ASN A 463 2.71 2.46 23.89
CA ASN A 463 1.30 2.84 24.01
C ASN A 463 1.09 4.35 23.69
N PRO A 464 1.08 4.77 22.43
CA PRO A 464 1.05 6.18 22.08
C PRO A 464 -0.35 6.80 22.15
N LEU A 465 -0.38 8.09 22.53
CA LEU A 465 -1.44 9.00 22.11
C LEU A 465 -1.15 9.47 20.69
N VAL A 466 -2.12 9.35 19.81
CA VAL A 466 -2.02 9.70 18.40
C VAL A 466 -2.89 10.90 18.11
N ILE A 467 -2.31 11.93 17.53
CA ILE A 467 -3.05 13.12 17.05
C ILE A 467 -2.76 13.26 15.56
N GLY A 468 -3.78 13.55 14.76
CA GLY A 468 -3.58 13.67 13.32
C GLY A 468 -4.63 14.44 12.58
N ILE A 469 -4.29 14.72 11.32
CA ILE A 469 -5.19 15.33 10.35
C ILE A 469 -5.33 14.37 9.17
N GLN A 470 -6.55 14.21 8.69
CA GLN A 470 -6.85 13.37 7.55
C GLN A 470 -7.72 14.07 6.52
N LEU A 471 -7.44 13.80 5.26
CA LEU A 471 -8.27 14.15 4.12
C LEU A 471 -9.13 12.95 3.75
N GLU A 472 -10.39 13.20 3.45
CA GLU A 472 -11.41 12.19 3.20
C GLU A 472 -12.15 12.47 1.87
N PRO A 473 -11.52 12.25 0.69
CA PRO A 473 -12.23 12.29 -0.56
C PRO A 473 -13.22 11.11 -0.68
N SER A 474 -14.42 11.40 -1.13
CA SER A 474 -15.51 10.44 -1.28
C SER A 474 -15.72 10.07 -2.74
N PHE A 475 -15.92 8.77 -3.01
CA PHE A 475 -16.15 8.21 -4.33
C PHE A 475 -17.43 7.37 -4.33
N GLN A 476 -18.16 7.36 -5.42
CA GLN A 476 -19.26 6.39 -5.60
C GLN A 476 -18.76 5.20 -6.41
N VAL A 477 -19.02 4.02 -5.90
CA VAL A 477 -18.76 2.74 -6.57
C VAL A 477 -20.10 2.18 -7.01
N TYR A 478 -20.25 1.87 -8.29
CA TYR A 478 -21.44 1.27 -8.86
C TYR A 478 -21.22 -0.23 -9.04
N TYR A 479 -22.20 -1.04 -8.70
CA TYR A 479 -22.14 -2.49 -8.82
C TYR A 479 -23.51 -3.05 -9.25
N LYS A 480 -23.50 -4.20 -9.94
CA LYS A 480 -24.71 -4.94 -10.36
C LYS A 480 -25.34 -5.73 -9.21
#